data_bea45eddff238d345f86733f8f967713
#
_entry.id   bea45eddff238d345f86733f8f967713
#
_cell.length_a   1.000
_cell.length_b   1.000
_cell.length_c   1.000
_cell.angle_alpha   90.00
_cell.angle_beta   90.00
_cell.angle_gamma   90.00
#
_symmetry.space_group_name_H-M   'P 1'
#
loop_
_entity.id
_entity.type
_entity.pdbx_description
1 polymer ?
#
loop_
_entity_poly.entity_id
_entity_poly.type
_entity_poly.pdbx_seq_one_letter_code
_entity_poly.pdbx_strand_id
1 'polypeptide(L)'
;MRKITALLLCLVLCMGMAACNAFHDHTWSFDAKNHWCDCECGKQIEPLPHNLYENVCSACGVKVLDFGDTKFVESYDDHGSVKTVTEYDTNGNIIQDARYEWEYDADGNPVRSVMHLDGVLAEEVTYQPCLGEDTAVCMKERIEYYEDGSRRVLTYDENGDIQSNTVYLADGSIKE
;
A
#
# COMPACT_ATOMS: atom_id res chain seq x y z
N MET A 1 -31.60 -18.31 -44.21
CA MET A 1 -30.89 -17.05 -43.84
C MET A 1 -31.23 -16.54 -42.43
N ARG A 2 -32.49 -16.52 -41.97
CA ARG A 2 -32.86 -15.99 -40.62
C ARG A 2 -32.24 -16.76 -39.41
N LYS A 3 -31.96 -18.06 -39.54
CA LYS A 3 -31.39 -18.89 -38.44
C LYS A 3 -29.89 -18.67 -38.23
N ILE A 4 -29.16 -18.32 -39.29
CA ILE A 4 -27.70 -18.06 -39.22
C ILE A 4 -27.44 -16.69 -38.60
N THR A 5 -28.29 -15.69 -38.87
CA THR A 5 -28.19 -14.35 -38.28
C THR A 5 -28.45 -14.36 -36.78
N ALA A 6 -29.40 -15.18 -36.30
CA ALA A 6 -29.67 -15.31 -34.86
C ALA A 6 -28.53 -16.01 -34.13
N LEU A 7 -27.88 -17.01 -34.75
CA LEU A 7 -26.73 -17.72 -34.15
C LEU A 7 -25.50 -16.81 -34.05
N LEU A 8 -25.24 -15.99 -35.08
CA LEU A 8 -24.15 -15.01 -35.07
C LEU A 8 -24.38 -13.90 -34.01
N LEU A 9 -25.62 -13.46 -33.86
CA LEU A 9 -25.98 -12.45 -32.86
C LEU A 9 -25.81 -12.98 -31.42
N CYS A 10 -26.19 -14.23 -31.15
CA CYS A 10 -25.95 -14.89 -29.86
C CYS A 10 -24.46 -15.07 -29.57
N LEU A 11 -23.64 -15.43 -30.56
CA LEU A 11 -22.20 -15.58 -30.41
C LEU A 11 -21.52 -14.23 -30.08
N VAL A 12 -21.91 -13.14 -30.72
CA VAL A 12 -21.39 -11.80 -30.45
C VAL A 12 -21.82 -11.31 -29.07
N LEU A 13 -23.05 -11.58 -28.64
CA LEU A 13 -23.53 -11.28 -27.29
C LEU A 13 -22.83 -12.10 -26.20
N CYS A 14 -22.58 -13.39 -26.45
CA CYS A 14 -21.83 -14.24 -25.51
C CYS A 14 -20.35 -13.84 -25.41
N MET A 15 -19.71 -13.41 -26.51
CA MET A 15 -18.35 -12.89 -26.46
C MET A 15 -18.26 -11.54 -25.77
N GLY A 16 -19.28 -10.67 -25.87
CA GLY A 16 -19.34 -9.40 -25.16
C GLY A 16 -19.44 -9.53 -23.64
N MET A 17 -20.12 -10.57 -23.14
CA MET A 17 -20.23 -10.82 -21.69
C MET A 17 -19.01 -11.54 -21.09
N ALA A 18 -18.22 -12.26 -21.91
CA ALA A 18 -16.98 -12.89 -21.47
C ALA A 18 -15.78 -11.92 -21.48
N ALA A 19 -15.87 -10.81 -22.22
CA ALA A 19 -14.75 -9.89 -22.42
C ALA A 19 -14.43 -9.03 -21.18
N CYS A 20 -15.40 -8.83 -20.25
CA CYS A 20 -15.14 -8.05 -19.02
C CYS A 20 -14.15 -8.74 -18.05
N ASN A 21 -13.97 -10.05 -18.12
CA ASN A 21 -13.08 -10.76 -17.19
C ASN A 21 -11.62 -10.89 -17.69
N ALA A 22 -11.32 -10.46 -18.92
CA ALA A 22 -10.05 -10.79 -19.56
C ALA A 22 -9.09 -9.59 -19.75
N PHE A 23 -9.51 -8.35 -19.50
CA PHE A 23 -8.76 -7.18 -19.98
C PHE A 23 -8.58 -6.02 -19.00
N HIS A 24 -9.00 -6.15 -17.74
CA HIS A 24 -8.65 -5.14 -16.72
C HIS A 24 -8.59 -5.76 -15.34
N ASP A 25 -7.70 -5.25 -14.52
CA ASP A 25 -7.56 -5.62 -13.13
C ASP A 25 -8.67 -4.96 -12.30
N HIS A 26 -9.29 -5.74 -11.44
CA HIS A 26 -10.29 -5.24 -10.51
C HIS A 26 -9.59 -4.51 -9.35
N THR A 27 -9.98 -3.27 -9.09
CA THR A 27 -9.55 -2.58 -7.88
C THR A 27 -10.35 -3.10 -6.69
N TRP A 28 -9.66 -3.71 -5.75
CA TRP A 28 -10.25 -4.23 -4.54
C TRP A 28 -10.33 -3.15 -3.46
N SER A 29 -11.49 -3.05 -2.81
CA SER A 29 -11.68 -2.37 -1.55
C SER A 29 -11.77 -3.40 -0.43
N PHE A 30 -11.36 -3.06 0.78
CA PHE A 30 -11.29 -4.01 1.88
C PHE A 30 -11.38 -3.31 3.25
N ASP A 31 -11.74 -4.08 4.25
CA ASP A 31 -11.65 -3.75 5.68
C ASP A 31 -11.00 -4.90 6.46
N ALA A 32 -11.05 -4.89 7.79
CA ALA A 32 -10.47 -5.94 8.63
C ALA A 32 -11.13 -7.33 8.48
N LYS A 33 -12.29 -7.43 7.86
CA LYS A 33 -13.10 -8.66 7.79
C LYS A 33 -13.39 -9.10 6.36
N ASN A 34 -13.60 -8.14 5.46
CA ASN A 34 -14.16 -8.38 4.14
C ASN A 34 -13.35 -7.67 3.05
N HIS A 35 -13.50 -8.16 1.83
CA HIS A 35 -13.11 -7.46 0.62
C HIS A 35 -14.29 -7.38 -0.35
N TRP A 36 -14.32 -6.36 -1.20
CA TRP A 36 -15.33 -6.17 -2.25
C TRP A 36 -14.70 -5.45 -3.44
N CYS A 37 -15.43 -5.41 -4.54
CA CYS A 37 -15.00 -4.71 -5.74
C CYS A 37 -16.16 -3.95 -6.35
N ASP A 38 -15.95 -2.64 -6.54
CA ASP A 38 -16.81 -1.76 -7.34
C ASP A 38 -16.07 -1.44 -8.65
N CYS A 39 -16.25 -2.28 -9.67
CA CYS A 39 -15.57 -2.12 -10.93
C CYS A 39 -16.34 -1.18 -11.87
N GLU A 40 -15.64 -0.27 -12.54
CA GLU A 40 -16.21 0.62 -13.59
C GLU A 40 -16.86 -0.14 -14.75
N CYS A 41 -16.53 -1.42 -14.93
CA CYS A 41 -17.20 -2.32 -15.87
C CYS A 41 -18.65 -2.68 -15.49
N GLY A 42 -19.15 -2.18 -14.35
CA GLY A 42 -20.47 -2.47 -13.80
C GLY A 42 -20.57 -3.81 -13.06
N LYS A 43 -19.47 -4.53 -12.88
CA LYS A 43 -19.43 -5.74 -12.07
C LYS A 43 -19.19 -5.34 -10.62
N GLN A 44 -20.21 -5.51 -9.79
CA GLN A 44 -20.09 -5.38 -8.33
C GLN A 44 -19.89 -6.76 -7.71
N ILE A 45 -18.95 -6.83 -6.78
CA ILE A 45 -18.75 -8.00 -5.92
C ILE A 45 -19.13 -7.54 -4.51
N GLU A 46 -20.20 -8.15 -3.97
CA GLU A 46 -20.65 -7.91 -2.59
C GLU A 46 -19.52 -8.21 -1.59
N PRO A 47 -19.52 -7.58 -0.41
CA PRO A 47 -18.54 -7.85 0.62
C PRO A 47 -18.48 -9.34 0.97
N LEU A 48 -17.29 -9.93 0.77
CA LEU A 48 -16.99 -11.32 1.08
C LEU A 48 -15.91 -11.39 2.16
N PRO A 49 -15.96 -12.34 3.08
CA PRO A 49 -14.90 -12.55 4.07
C PRO A 49 -13.55 -12.81 3.40
N HIS A 50 -12.46 -12.34 4.02
CA HIS A 50 -11.11 -12.68 3.57
C HIS A 50 -10.87 -14.20 3.64
N ASN A 51 -10.40 -14.78 2.55
CA ASN A 51 -9.93 -16.17 2.51
C ASN A 51 -8.40 -16.15 2.70
N LEU A 52 -7.97 -16.26 3.95
CA LEU A 52 -6.57 -16.08 4.34
C LEU A 52 -5.79 -17.40 4.22
N TYR A 53 -4.65 -17.33 3.54
CA TYR A 53 -3.59 -18.32 3.59
C TYR A 53 -2.31 -17.61 4.05
N GLU A 54 -1.70 -18.09 5.14
CA GLU A 54 -0.54 -17.43 5.78
C GLU A 54 -0.76 -15.92 6.04
N ASN A 55 -1.97 -15.57 6.48
CA ASN A 55 -2.46 -14.20 6.72
C ASN A 55 -2.68 -13.34 5.45
N VAL A 56 -2.46 -13.86 4.25
CA VAL A 56 -2.70 -13.14 2.98
C VAL A 56 -4.01 -13.58 2.37
N CYS A 57 -4.86 -12.62 1.97
CA CYS A 57 -6.10 -12.91 1.26
C CYS A 57 -5.81 -13.30 -0.20
N SER A 58 -6.24 -14.50 -0.60
CA SER A 58 -6.02 -15.02 -1.95
C SER A 58 -6.75 -14.26 -3.05
N ALA A 59 -7.77 -13.45 -2.70
CA ALA A 59 -8.57 -12.69 -3.67
C ALA A 59 -8.09 -11.25 -3.85
N CYS A 60 -7.80 -10.52 -2.76
CA CYS A 60 -7.44 -9.10 -2.82
C CYS A 60 -5.97 -8.83 -2.45
N GLY A 61 -5.20 -9.85 -2.06
CA GLY A 61 -3.76 -9.74 -1.78
C GLY A 61 -3.41 -9.04 -0.47
N VAL A 62 -4.37 -8.51 0.30
CA VAL A 62 -4.08 -7.86 1.57
C VAL A 62 -3.62 -8.87 2.62
N LYS A 63 -2.73 -8.44 3.50
CA LYS A 63 -2.30 -9.22 4.65
C LYS A 63 -3.06 -8.75 5.90
N VAL A 64 -3.62 -9.69 6.64
CA VAL A 64 -4.37 -9.43 7.88
C VAL A 64 -3.64 -10.07 9.05
N LEU A 65 -3.16 -9.23 9.97
CA LEU A 65 -2.50 -9.65 11.20
C LEU A 65 -3.47 -9.45 12.37
N ASP A 66 -3.79 -10.54 13.08
CA ASP A 66 -4.71 -10.53 14.21
C ASP A 66 -3.91 -10.70 15.52
N PHE A 67 -3.92 -9.67 16.36
CA PHE A 67 -3.26 -9.66 17.67
C PHE A 67 -4.25 -9.81 18.84
N GLY A 68 -5.51 -10.17 18.55
CA GLY A 68 -6.58 -10.33 19.53
C GLY A 68 -7.32 -9.03 19.79
N ASP A 69 -6.68 -8.05 20.41
CA ASP A 69 -7.31 -6.76 20.73
C ASP A 69 -7.33 -5.79 19.53
N THR A 70 -6.43 -5.98 18.57
CA THR A 70 -6.34 -5.17 17.35
C THR A 70 -6.06 -6.05 16.13
N LYS A 71 -6.44 -5.55 14.95
CA LYS A 71 -6.10 -6.14 13.66
C LYS A 71 -5.41 -5.11 12.77
N PHE A 72 -4.36 -5.53 12.09
CA PHE A 72 -3.69 -4.73 11.08
C PHE A 72 -4.01 -5.31 9.70
N VAL A 73 -4.39 -4.45 8.79
CA VAL A 73 -4.60 -4.79 7.37
C VAL A 73 -3.57 -4.04 6.54
N GLU A 74 -2.68 -4.79 5.90
CA GLU A 74 -1.61 -4.27 5.06
C GLU A 74 -1.94 -4.49 3.59
N SER A 75 -1.78 -3.48 2.76
CA SER A 75 -1.77 -3.60 1.31
C SER A 75 -0.39 -3.24 0.75
N TYR A 76 -0.09 -3.73 -0.45
CA TYR A 76 1.20 -3.58 -1.09
C TYR A 76 1.03 -3.00 -2.49
N ASP A 77 2.05 -2.32 -3.00
CA ASP A 77 2.13 -1.89 -4.38
C ASP A 77 2.67 -3.01 -5.29
N ASP A 78 2.81 -2.71 -6.58
CA ASP A 78 3.27 -3.68 -7.58
C ASP A 78 4.75 -4.08 -7.42
N HIS A 79 5.52 -3.34 -6.61
CA HIS A 79 6.91 -3.66 -6.25
C HIS A 79 7.01 -4.47 -4.96
N GLY A 80 5.88 -4.71 -4.27
CA GLY A 80 5.84 -5.41 -2.99
C GLY A 80 6.13 -4.52 -1.78
N SER A 81 6.20 -3.20 -1.96
CA SER A 81 6.33 -2.25 -0.86
C SER A 81 4.97 -1.99 -0.21
N VAL A 82 4.97 -1.76 1.10
CA VAL A 82 3.75 -1.47 1.86
C VAL A 82 3.12 -0.18 1.34
N LYS A 83 1.86 -0.25 0.92
CA LYS A 83 1.07 0.89 0.44
C LYS A 83 0.17 1.47 1.52
N THR A 84 -0.51 0.62 2.28
CA THR A 84 -1.32 1.05 3.43
C THR A 84 -1.14 0.09 4.59
N VAL A 85 -1.24 0.63 5.81
CA VAL A 85 -1.41 -0.15 7.05
C VAL A 85 -2.54 0.49 7.81
N THR A 86 -3.65 -0.24 8.00
CA THR A 86 -4.79 0.24 8.76
C THR A 86 -4.97 -0.63 9.99
N GLU A 87 -4.97 -0.01 11.17
CA GLU A 87 -5.25 -0.65 12.45
C GLU A 87 -6.73 -0.54 12.81
N TYR A 88 -7.33 -1.65 13.23
CA TYR A 88 -8.73 -1.75 13.63
C TYR A 88 -8.85 -2.25 15.06
N ASP A 89 -9.83 -1.74 15.80
CA ASP A 89 -10.25 -2.30 17.09
C ASP A 89 -11.07 -3.60 16.93
N THR A 90 -11.43 -4.25 18.02
CA THR A 90 -12.24 -5.46 18.03
C THR A 90 -13.64 -5.28 17.43
N ASN A 91 -14.16 -4.05 17.39
CA ASN A 91 -15.46 -3.71 16.80
C ASN A 91 -15.38 -3.48 15.30
N GLY A 92 -14.15 -3.32 14.76
CA GLY A 92 -13.89 -3.00 13.36
C GLY A 92 -13.85 -1.50 13.08
N ASN A 93 -13.68 -0.65 14.10
CA ASN A 93 -13.41 0.78 13.89
C ASN A 93 -11.94 0.99 13.62
N ILE A 94 -11.62 1.94 12.74
CA ILE A 94 -10.24 2.34 12.47
C ILE A 94 -9.70 3.07 13.70
N ILE A 95 -8.55 2.60 14.20
CA ILE A 95 -7.76 3.25 15.25
C ILE A 95 -6.75 4.19 14.60
N GLN A 96 -6.08 3.71 13.52
CA GLN A 96 -5.01 4.43 12.82
C GLN A 96 -4.93 3.99 11.35
N ASP A 97 -4.63 4.93 10.45
CA ASP A 97 -4.46 4.67 9.02
C ASP A 97 -3.15 5.28 8.53
N ALA A 98 -2.19 4.44 8.16
CA ALA A 98 -0.92 4.86 7.57
C ALA A 98 -0.94 4.59 6.07
N ARG A 99 -0.54 5.59 5.27
CA ARG A 99 -0.43 5.51 3.82
C ARG A 99 0.96 5.89 3.38
N TYR A 100 1.52 5.07 2.49
CA TYR A 100 2.86 5.23 1.95
C TYR A 100 2.80 5.56 0.46
N GLU A 101 3.60 6.53 0.06
CA GLU A 101 3.89 6.88 -1.33
C GLU A 101 5.35 6.53 -1.59
N TRP A 102 5.63 5.76 -2.64
CA TRP A 102 6.95 5.29 -2.99
C TRP A 102 7.41 5.85 -4.32
N GLU A 103 8.68 6.21 -4.39
CA GLU A 103 9.38 6.53 -5.64
C GLU A 103 10.46 5.48 -5.87
N TYR A 104 10.59 5.02 -7.13
CA TYR A 104 11.53 3.99 -7.54
C TYR A 104 12.45 4.50 -8.64
N ASP A 105 13.65 3.97 -8.71
CA ASP A 105 14.55 4.16 -9.85
C ASP A 105 14.14 3.29 -11.05
N ALA A 106 14.93 3.37 -12.15
CA ALA A 106 14.65 2.62 -13.37
C ALA A 106 14.80 1.08 -13.20
N ASP A 107 15.51 0.65 -12.17
CA ASP A 107 15.76 -0.76 -11.86
C ASP A 107 14.74 -1.31 -10.85
N GLY A 108 13.81 -0.45 -10.35
CA GLY A 108 12.76 -0.80 -9.40
C GLY A 108 13.20 -0.74 -7.94
N ASN A 109 14.36 -0.15 -7.63
CA ASN A 109 14.78 0.03 -6.25
C ASN A 109 14.12 1.28 -5.66
N PRO A 110 13.67 1.26 -4.39
CA PRO A 110 13.12 2.43 -3.75
C PRO A 110 14.19 3.51 -3.57
N VAL A 111 13.84 4.75 -3.94
CA VAL A 111 14.69 5.93 -3.75
C VAL A 111 14.13 6.90 -2.71
N ARG A 112 12.79 6.89 -2.54
CA ARG A 112 12.12 7.71 -1.54
C ARG A 112 10.80 7.06 -1.11
N SER A 113 10.43 7.25 0.16
CA SER A 113 9.07 7.01 0.64
C SER A 113 8.57 8.17 1.48
N VAL A 114 7.26 8.38 1.45
CA VAL A 114 6.54 9.35 2.28
C VAL A 114 5.42 8.64 2.98
N MET A 115 5.31 8.81 4.30
CA MET A 115 4.23 8.24 5.09
C MET A 115 3.32 9.35 5.61
N HIS A 116 2.03 9.19 5.38
CA HIS A 116 0.98 9.96 6.02
C HIS A 116 0.28 9.09 7.07
N LEU A 117 0.14 9.61 8.27
CA LEU A 117 -0.59 9.00 9.37
C LEU A 117 -1.88 9.78 9.61
N ASP A 118 -3.03 9.10 9.48
CA ASP A 118 -4.35 9.74 9.56
C ASP A 118 -4.49 10.97 8.63
N GLY A 119 -3.83 10.91 7.46
CA GLY A 119 -3.81 11.97 6.45
C GLY A 119 -2.81 13.10 6.71
N VAL A 120 -2.03 13.05 7.79
CA VAL A 120 -0.98 14.04 8.12
C VAL A 120 0.39 13.47 7.77
N LEU A 121 1.25 14.29 7.15
CA LEU A 121 2.64 13.90 6.87
C LEU A 121 3.35 13.57 8.19
N ALA A 122 3.82 12.33 8.31
CA ALA A 122 4.47 11.82 9.51
C ALA A 122 5.94 11.48 9.30
N GLU A 123 6.31 10.99 8.11
CA GLU A 123 7.67 10.56 7.83
C GLU A 123 8.05 10.72 6.36
N GLU A 124 9.30 11.06 6.10
CA GLU A 124 9.95 10.92 4.79
C GLU A 124 11.24 10.14 4.94
N VAL A 125 11.49 9.21 4.01
CA VAL A 125 12.75 8.44 3.96
C VAL A 125 13.33 8.52 2.56
N THR A 126 14.63 8.78 2.45
CA THR A 126 15.40 8.60 1.23
C THR A 126 16.34 7.41 1.37
N TYR A 127 16.60 6.73 0.26
CA TYR A 127 17.37 5.49 0.23
C TYR A 127 18.64 5.66 -0.61
N GLN A 128 19.62 4.80 -0.38
CA GLN A 128 20.89 4.71 -1.11
C GLN A 128 21.30 3.25 -1.23
N PRO A 129 22.17 2.87 -2.18
CA PRO A 129 22.76 1.53 -2.22
C PRO A 129 23.51 1.22 -0.93
N CYS A 130 23.35 0.00 -0.39
CA CYS A 130 24.12 -0.47 0.75
C CYS A 130 25.55 -0.84 0.34
N LEU A 131 26.52 -0.63 1.21
CA LEU A 131 27.88 -1.06 0.99
C LEU A 131 28.00 -2.59 1.02
N GLY A 132 28.56 -3.19 -0.03
CA GLY A 132 28.86 -4.63 -0.09
C GLY A 132 27.72 -5.54 -0.53
N GLU A 133 26.54 -5.00 -0.83
CA GLU A 133 25.39 -5.76 -1.35
C GLU A 133 24.87 -5.12 -2.63
N ASP A 134 25.05 -5.78 -3.77
CA ASP A 134 24.76 -5.23 -5.11
C ASP A 134 23.26 -4.92 -5.34
N THR A 135 22.34 -5.43 -4.50
CA THR A 135 20.89 -5.28 -4.68
C THR A 135 20.15 -4.74 -3.45
N ALA A 136 20.84 -4.50 -2.34
CA ALA A 136 20.22 -3.98 -1.13
C ALA A 136 20.24 -2.45 -1.10
N VAL A 137 19.15 -1.85 -0.60
CA VAL A 137 19.06 -0.43 -0.33
C VAL A 137 19.00 -0.16 1.16
N CYS A 138 19.74 0.87 1.60
CA CYS A 138 19.78 1.35 2.96
C CYS A 138 19.12 2.72 3.06
N MET A 139 18.61 3.07 4.23
CA MET A 139 18.19 4.44 4.49
C MET A 139 19.41 5.37 4.37
N LYS A 140 19.20 6.51 3.71
CA LYS A 140 20.16 7.62 3.63
C LYS A 140 19.79 8.71 4.61
N GLU A 141 18.51 9.08 4.62
CA GLU A 141 17.96 10.08 5.52
C GLU A 141 16.54 9.69 5.90
N ARG A 142 16.17 9.96 7.14
CA ARG A 142 14.81 9.81 7.67
C ARG A 142 14.42 11.09 8.37
N ILE A 143 13.27 11.64 8.01
CA ILE A 143 12.68 12.83 8.63
C ILE A 143 11.36 12.40 9.28
N GLU A 144 11.27 12.59 10.60
CA GLU A 144 10.06 12.37 11.37
C GLU A 144 9.43 13.73 11.69
N TYR A 145 8.14 13.89 11.42
CA TYR A 145 7.37 15.12 11.68
C TYR A 145 6.47 14.92 12.89
N TYR A 146 6.43 15.91 13.77
CA TYR A 146 5.63 15.88 15.00
C TYR A 146 4.51 16.91 14.95
N GLU A 147 3.44 16.67 15.73
CA GLU A 147 2.25 17.53 15.78
C GLU A 147 2.55 18.97 16.20
N ASP A 148 3.60 19.20 17.00
CA ASP A 148 4.03 20.52 17.44
C ASP A 148 4.78 21.33 16.37
N GLY A 149 4.90 20.77 15.15
CA GLY A 149 5.64 21.34 14.03
C GLY A 149 7.15 21.13 14.09
N SER A 150 7.65 20.47 15.12
CA SER A 150 9.05 20.05 15.17
C SER A 150 9.30 18.86 14.25
N ARG A 151 10.58 18.63 13.91
CA ARG A 151 10.98 17.45 13.13
C ARG A 151 12.31 16.91 13.60
N ARG A 152 12.48 15.61 13.47
CA ARG A 152 13.74 14.92 13.72
C ARG A 152 14.33 14.46 12.39
N VAL A 153 15.61 14.75 12.17
CA VAL A 153 16.35 14.33 10.99
C VAL A 153 17.45 13.37 11.41
N LEU A 154 17.41 12.16 10.86
CA LEU A 154 18.44 11.14 11.01
C LEU A 154 19.15 10.96 9.67
N THR A 155 20.47 10.94 9.68
CA THR A 155 21.24 10.54 8.50
C THR A 155 22.02 9.26 8.79
N TYR A 156 22.21 8.46 7.74
CA TYR A 156 22.82 7.14 7.82
C TYR A 156 23.98 7.05 6.82
N ASP A 157 24.96 6.24 7.15
CA ASP A 157 26.03 5.90 6.20
C ASP A 157 25.61 4.72 5.29
N GLU A 158 26.53 4.31 4.41
CA GLU A 158 26.31 3.21 3.45
C GLU A 158 26.24 1.82 4.12
N ASN A 159 26.58 1.70 5.41
CA ASN A 159 26.38 0.48 6.21
C ASN A 159 25.03 0.49 6.95
N GLY A 160 24.28 1.60 6.91
CA GLY A 160 23.05 1.79 7.65
C GLY A 160 23.24 2.28 9.08
N ASP A 161 24.46 2.67 9.48
CA ASP A 161 24.75 3.24 10.79
C ASP A 161 24.36 4.71 10.85
N ILE A 162 23.81 5.16 12.00
CA ILE A 162 23.40 6.55 12.20
C ILE A 162 24.64 7.45 12.25
N GLN A 163 24.75 8.40 11.33
CA GLN A 163 25.78 9.43 11.30
C GLN A 163 25.38 10.67 12.08
N SER A 164 24.10 11.08 12.00
CA SER A 164 23.59 12.23 12.73
C SER A 164 22.15 12.04 13.20
N ASN A 165 21.80 12.76 14.25
CA ASN A 165 20.45 12.80 14.80
C ASN A 165 20.21 14.22 15.31
N THR A 166 19.40 14.99 14.62
CA THR A 166 19.15 16.40 14.91
C THR A 166 17.65 16.65 15.02
N VAL A 167 17.24 17.34 16.07
CA VAL A 167 15.87 17.80 16.26
C VAL A 167 15.77 19.29 15.95
N TYR A 168 14.87 19.63 15.05
CA TYR A 168 14.53 21.03 14.72
C TYR A 168 13.20 21.38 15.36
N LEU A 169 13.13 22.54 16.01
CA LEU A 169 11.86 23.09 16.49
C LEU A 169 11.02 23.63 15.33
N ALA A 170 9.77 23.97 15.60
CA ALA A 170 8.84 24.49 14.58
C ALA A 170 9.33 25.77 13.89
N ASP A 171 10.16 26.59 14.57
CA ASP A 171 10.77 27.79 14.02
C ASP A 171 12.06 27.51 13.19
N GLY A 172 12.46 26.24 13.09
CA GLY A 172 13.64 25.78 12.37
C GLY A 172 14.95 25.82 13.18
N SER A 173 14.92 26.30 14.43
CA SER A 173 16.09 26.22 15.30
C SER A 173 16.38 24.79 15.77
N ILE A 174 17.63 24.51 16.11
CA ILE A 174 18.05 23.20 16.62
C ILE A 174 17.74 23.12 18.11
N LYS A 175 17.15 22.01 18.55
CA LYS A 175 16.96 21.72 19.96
C LYS A 175 18.29 21.25 20.54
N GLU A 176 18.83 21.98 21.45
CA GLU A 176 20.04 21.63 22.23
C GLU A 176 19.77 20.51 23.25
#